data_68f7d88edede18ce7469c4afe1c8bffc
#
_entry.id   68f7d88edede18ce7469c4afe1c8bffc
#
_cell.length_a   1.000
_cell.length_b   1.000
_cell.length_c   1.000
_cell.angle_alpha   90.00
_cell.angle_beta   90.00
_cell.angle_gamma   90.00
#
_symmetry.space_group_name_H-M   'P 1'
#
loop_
_entity.id
_entity.type
_entity.pdbx_description
1 polymer ?
#
loop_
_entity_poly.entity_id
_entity_poly.type
_entity_poly.pdbx_seq_one_letter_code
_entity_poly.pdbx_strand_id
1 'polypeptide(L)'
;MSLVFAAIAPHGTLAVPDAPGAEIPGSAKTQAAMEELGRRFDAARPEATIVLTPHNVHIDGHFAVVLAGTVAGDLADWDAPAVQLECPVDLALARDVVVALHDAGIPVVGVSFGANDPGAATAPMDWGALIPLWVMGGRSEPQIPAVIASPARDRPLDEHVRAGAAIAEAADAVGKRIALIASADHGHAHDPEGPYGFDTASKKYDDRVVELVRGERLGELLDFDPAFVEAAKADSFWQMLMLHGALGGRWRGDFLSYEAPTYFGMLCGAYERSE
;
A
#
# COMPACT_ATOMS: atom_id res chain seq x y z
N MET A 1 10.51 19.01 -5.27
CA MET A 1 9.63 18.30 -4.31
C MET A 1 8.81 17.31 -5.12
N SER A 2 9.17 16.04 -5.09
CA SER A 2 8.66 15.04 -6.04
C SER A 2 7.52 14.21 -5.50
N LEU A 3 7.44 13.93 -4.19
CA LEU A 3 6.28 13.28 -3.60
C LEU A 3 5.11 14.30 -3.54
N VAL A 4 4.04 14.06 -4.30
CA VAL A 4 2.93 15.01 -4.51
C VAL A 4 1.59 14.55 -3.96
N PHE A 5 1.45 13.26 -3.67
CA PHE A 5 0.26 12.63 -3.12
C PHE A 5 0.66 11.40 -2.32
N ALA A 6 -0.01 11.14 -1.21
CA ALA A 6 0.09 9.86 -0.52
C ALA A 6 -1.29 9.40 -0.02
N ALA A 7 -1.47 8.08 0.11
CA ALA A 7 -2.74 7.49 0.52
C ALA A 7 -2.55 6.23 1.37
N ILE A 8 -3.54 5.94 2.21
CA ILE A 8 -3.85 4.61 2.73
C ILE A 8 -5.04 4.11 1.91
N ALA A 9 -4.92 2.96 1.29
CA ALA A 9 -5.96 2.36 0.47
C ALA A 9 -6.10 0.88 0.78
N PRO A 10 -7.32 0.36 1.01
CA PRO A 10 -7.55 -1.06 1.19
C PRO A 10 -7.28 -1.84 -0.10
N HIS A 11 -7.02 -3.14 0.06
CA HIS A 11 -6.81 -4.06 -1.05
C HIS A 11 -7.77 -5.26 -1.04
N GLY A 12 -8.78 -5.25 -0.18
CA GLY A 12 -9.87 -6.22 -0.25
C GLY A 12 -10.74 -6.00 -1.49
N THR A 13 -11.24 -7.09 -2.08
CA THR A 13 -12.06 -7.05 -3.32
C THR A 13 -13.34 -6.21 -3.17
N LEU A 14 -13.84 -6.05 -1.95
CA LEU A 14 -15.00 -5.20 -1.64
C LEU A 14 -14.78 -3.71 -1.95
N ALA A 15 -13.52 -3.29 -2.07
CA ALA A 15 -13.15 -1.93 -2.49
C ALA A 15 -13.31 -1.69 -3.99
N VAL A 16 -13.54 -2.76 -4.80
CA VAL A 16 -13.70 -2.71 -6.25
C VAL A 16 -15.16 -2.97 -6.61
N PRO A 17 -15.94 -1.98 -7.08
CA PRO A 17 -17.35 -2.17 -7.44
C PRO A 17 -17.59 -3.24 -8.50
N ASP A 18 -16.60 -3.49 -9.37
CA ASP A 18 -16.67 -4.48 -10.45
C ASP A 18 -16.44 -5.93 -9.95
N ALA A 19 -16.04 -6.12 -8.69
CA ALA A 19 -15.81 -7.45 -8.12
C ALA A 19 -17.10 -8.06 -7.54
N PRO A 20 -17.31 -9.39 -7.66
CA PRO A 20 -18.43 -10.08 -7.02
C PRO A 20 -18.48 -9.85 -5.50
N GLY A 21 -19.68 -9.67 -4.96
CA GLY A 21 -19.89 -9.42 -3.54
C GLY A 21 -19.59 -8.00 -3.07
N ALA A 22 -19.20 -7.11 -3.98
CA ALA A 22 -18.93 -5.71 -3.66
C ALA A 22 -20.18 -4.94 -3.20
N GLU A 23 -21.40 -5.46 -3.52
CA GLU A 23 -22.68 -4.83 -3.12
C GLU A 23 -23.09 -5.14 -1.69
N ILE A 24 -22.29 -5.83 -0.89
CA ILE A 24 -22.67 -6.15 0.48
C ILE A 24 -22.88 -4.88 1.32
N PRO A 25 -23.85 -4.87 2.24
CA PRO A 25 -24.01 -3.75 3.16
C PRO A 25 -22.72 -3.48 3.94
N GLY A 26 -22.26 -2.22 3.92
CA GLY A 26 -21.06 -1.80 4.65
C GLY A 26 -19.79 -1.75 3.81
N SER A 27 -19.89 -1.79 2.46
CA SER A 27 -18.76 -1.52 1.55
C SER A 27 -18.88 -0.17 0.81
N ALA A 28 -20.07 0.43 0.81
CA ALA A 28 -20.36 1.61 -0.01
C ALA A 28 -19.52 2.85 0.33
N LYS A 29 -19.19 3.06 1.61
CA LYS A 29 -18.35 4.21 2.01
C LYS A 29 -16.91 3.98 1.58
N THR A 30 -16.43 2.74 1.66
CA THR A 30 -15.10 2.37 1.19
C THR A 30 -14.98 2.59 -0.31
N GLN A 31 -15.95 2.13 -1.11
CA GLN A 31 -15.97 2.33 -2.55
C GLN A 31 -16.00 3.83 -2.92
N ALA A 32 -16.86 4.62 -2.30
CA ALA A 32 -16.91 6.07 -2.51
C ALA A 32 -15.59 6.76 -2.10
N ALA A 33 -14.94 6.30 -1.03
CA ALA A 33 -13.65 6.82 -0.60
C ALA A 33 -12.52 6.42 -1.57
N MET A 34 -12.56 5.22 -2.15
CA MET A 34 -11.62 4.81 -3.19
C MET A 34 -11.77 5.67 -4.46
N GLU A 35 -13.00 5.96 -4.88
CA GLU A 35 -13.26 6.91 -5.98
C GLU A 35 -12.69 8.31 -5.68
N GLU A 36 -12.86 8.78 -4.45
CA GLU A 36 -12.29 10.06 -4.00
C GLU A 36 -10.75 10.03 -3.99
N LEU A 37 -10.12 8.91 -3.57
CA LEU A 37 -8.67 8.73 -3.68
C LEU A 37 -8.21 8.81 -5.14
N GLY A 38 -8.91 8.15 -6.06
CA GLY A 38 -8.64 8.22 -7.50
C GLY A 38 -8.73 9.65 -8.04
N ARG A 39 -9.78 10.39 -7.66
CA ARG A 39 -9.97 11.78 -8.08
C ARG A 39 -8.85 12.71 -7.55
N ARG A 40 -8.41 12.55 -6.30
CA ARG A 40 -7.31 13.32 -5.71
C ARG A 40 -5.96 12.94 -6.34
N PHE A 41 -5.75 11.66 -6.59
CA PHE A 41 -4.58 11.17 -7.31
C PHE A 41 -4.45 11.82 -8.69
N ASP A 42 -5.54 11.84 -9.48
CA ASP A 42 -5.57 12.48 -10.80
C ASP A 42 -5.32 13.99 -10.71
N ALA A 43 -5.89 14.67 -9.70
CA ALA A 43 -5.66 16.09 -9.45
C ALA A 43 -4.18 16.38 -9.08
N ALA A 44 -3.52 15.46 -8.38
CA ALA A 44 -2.10 15.55 -8.07
C ALA A 44 -1.20 15.29 -9.29
N ARG A 45 -1.71 14.70 -10.37
CA ARG A 45 -1.00 14.43 -11.63
C ARG A 45 0.36 13.76 -11.42
N PRO A 46 0.45 12.60 -10.77
CA PRO A 46 1.71 11.90 -10.61
C PRO A 46 2.20 11.35 -11.96
N GLU A 47 3.50 11.20 -12.09
CA GLU A 47 4.20 10.63 -13.24
C GLU A 47 4.69 9.20 -12.97
N ALA A 48 4.70 8.79 -11.69
CA ALA A 48 4.89 7.41 -11.26
C ALA A 48 4.24 7.19 -9.89
N THR A 49 3.95 5.93 -9.56
CA THR A 49 3.34 5.52 -8.30
C THR A 49 4.23 4.51 -7.58
N ILE A 50 4.49 4.72 -6.29
CA ILE A 50 5.11 3.71 -5.42
C ILE A 50 4.01 3.09 -4.58
N VAL A 51 3.85 1.76 -4.64
CA VAL A 51 2.91 1.00 -3.81
C VAL A 51 3.70 0.23 -2.76
N LEU A 52 3.43 0.55 -1.50
CA LEU A 52 3.88 -0.23 -0.35
C LEU A 52 2.81 -1.29 -0.06
N THR A 53 3.12 -2.55 -0.30
CA THR A 53 2.15 -3.65 -0.12
C THR A 53 2.67 -4.71 0.84
N PRO A 54 1.83 -5.24 1.75
CA PRO A 54 2.21 -6.34 2.64
C PRO A 54 2.30 -7.69 1.93
N HIS A 55 1.88 -7.74 0.67
CA HIS A 55 1.85 -8.89 -0.20
C HIS A 55 2.96 -8.85 -1.27
N ASN A 56 2.74 -9.50 -2.39
CA ASN A 56 3.56 -9.60 -3.58
C ASN A 56 4.84 -10.43 -3.38
N VAL A 57 5.86 -9.91 -2.70
CA VAL A 57 7.11 -10.63 -2.47
C VAL A 57 7.48 -10.60 -0.99
N HIS A 58 7.68 -11.78 -0.40
CA HIS A 58 8.18 -11.94 0.95
C HIS A 58 9.56 -12.58 0.94
N ILE A 59 10.52 -11.91 1.57
CA ILE A 59 11.88 -12.43 1.74
C ILE A 59 12.28 -12.20 3.19
N ASP A 60 12.53 -13.29 3.91
CA ASP A 60 12.93 -13.23 5.32
C ASP A 60 14.11 -12.28 5.53
N GLY A 61 13.97 -11.37 6.46
CA GLY A 61 15.00 -10.40 6.82
C GLY A 61 15.25 -9.26 5.82
N HIS A 62 14.52 -9.18 4.70
CA HIS A 62 14.79 -8.19 3.66
C HIS A 62 13.52 -7.53 3.14
N PHE A 63 13.58 -6.22 2.97
CA PHE A 63 12.62 -5.50 2.15
C PHE A 63 12.79 -5.91 0.68
N ALA A 64 11.71 -5.94 -0.08
CA ALA A 64 11.76 -6.33 -1.49
C ALA A 64 11.24 -5.21 -2.39
N VAL A 65 11.90 -5.01 -3.54
CA VAL A 65 11.46 -4.07 -4.58
C VAL A 65 11.42 -4.80 -5.91
N VAL A 66 10.32 -4.72 -6.63
CA VAL A 66 10.19 -5.35 -7.94
C VAL A 66 11.02 -4.61 -8.97
N LEU A 67 11.97 -5.32 -9.58
CA LEU A 67 12.81 -4.85 -10.69
C LEU A 67 12.42 -5.61 -11.97
N ALA A 68 11.36 -5.17 -12.61
CA ALA A 68 10.86 -5.73 -13.87
C ALA A 68 10.50 -4.60 -14.83
N GLY A 69 10.33 -4.88 -16.10
CA GLY A 69 9.83 -3.90 -17.07
C GLY A 69 8.33 -3.67 -16.94
N THR A 70 7.61 -4.70 -16.49
CA THR A 70 6.16 -4.72 -16.39
C THR A 70 5.74 -5.53 -15.18
N VAL A 71 4.60 -5.20 -14.58
CA VAL A 71 3.88 -6.02 -13.60
C VAL A 71 2.50 -6.33 -14.12
N ALA A 72 2.00 -7.55 -13.94
CA ALA A 72 0.69 -7.98 -14.41
C ALA A 72 0.00 -8.90 -13.41
N GLY A 73 -1.31 -8.76 -13.27
CA GLY A 73 -2.14 -9.59 -12.39
C GLY A 73 -3.62 -9.43 -12.67
N ASP A 74 -4.42 -10.30 -12.06
CA ASP A 74 -5.88 -10.27 -12.12
C ASP A 74 -6.50 -10.73 -10.79
N LEU A 75 -7.82 -10.66 -10.70
CA LEU A 75 -8.60 -11.15 -9.57
C LEU A 75 -9.42 -12.41 -9.92
N ALA A 76 -8.91 -13.28 -10.79
CA ALA A 76 -9.61 -14.51 -11.17
C ALA A 76 -9.86 -15.45 -9.99
N ASP A 77 -8.93 -15.53 -9.03
CA ASP A 77 -9.08 -16.32 -7.80
C ASP A 77 -10.21 -15.82 -6.88
N TRP A 78 -10.71 -14.60 -7.12
CA TRP A 78 -11.86 -13.99 -6.43
C TRP A 78 -13.08 -13.85 -7.33
N ASP A 79 -13.21 -14.72 -8.36
CA ASP A 79 -14.31 -14.72 -9.32
C ASP A 79 -14.48 -13.40 -10.10
N ALA A 80 -13.42 -12.57 -10.18
CA ALA A 80 -13.41 -11.27 -10.87
C ALA A 80 -12.32 -11.17 -11.98
N PRO A 81 -12.27 -12.10 -12.97
CA PRO A 81 -11.20 -12.12 -13.96
C PRO A 81 -11.19 -10.89 -14.88
N ALA A 82 -12.26 -10.10 -14.91
CA ALA A 82 -12.30 -8.84 -15.66
C ALA A 82 -11.50 -7.71 -14.97
N VAL A 83 -11.23 -7.85 -13.67
CA VAL A 83 -10.37 -6.94 -12.92
C VAL A 83 -8.93 -7.42 -13.09
N GLN A 84 -8.28 -6.93 -14.13
CA GLN A 84 -6.91 -7.27 -14.50
C GLN A 84 -6.14 -6.03 -14.90
N LEU A 85 -4.87 -5.96 -14.55
CA LEU A 85 -3.96 -4.88 -14.92
C LEU A 85 -2.65 -5.45 -15.44
N GLU A 86 -2.11 -4.74 -16.42
CA GLU A 86 -0.71 -4.82 -16.83
C GLU A 86 -0.18 -3.38 -16.80
N CYS A 87 0.82 -3.11 -15.96
CA CYS A 87 1.37 -1.78 -15.75
C CYS A 87 2.87 -1.77 -16.04
N PRO A 88 3.40 -0.74 -16.73
CA PRO A 88 4.84 -0.54 -16.81
C PRO A 88 5.42 -0.26 -15.42
N VAL A 89 6.66 -0.69 -15.20
CA VAL A 89 7.43 -0.36 -13.99
C VAL A 89 8.35 0.82 -14.30
N ASP A 90 8.40 1.83 -13.43
CA ASP A 90 9.47 2.81 -13.46
C ASP A 90 10.75 2.16 -12.91
N LEU A 91 11.45 1.42 -13.78
CA LEU A 91 12.62 0.63 -13.39
C LEU A 91 13.79 1.51 -12.90
N ALA A 92 13.87 2.76 -13.36
CA ALA A 92 14.87 3.71 -12.85
C ALA A 92 14.57 4.08 -11.41
N LEU A 93 13.35 4.52 -11.12
CA LEU A 93 12.89 4.82 -9.76
C LEU A 93 12.98 3.60 -8.85
N ALA A 94 12.61 2.40 -9.34
CA ALA A 94 12.72 1.17 -8.55
C ALA A 94 14.17 0.87 -8.12
N ARG A 95 15.14 1.09 -9.01
CA ARG A 95 16.57 0.96 -8.70
C ARG A 95 17.04 2.04 -7.72
N ASP A 96 16.59 3.27 -7.88
CA ASP A 96 16.93 4.36 -6.95
C ASP A 96 16.38 4.08 -5.55
N VAL A 97 15.17 3.50 -5.44
CA VAL A 97 14.60 3.04 -4.16
C VAL A 97 15.47 1.94 -3.53
N VAL A 98 15.93 0.94 -4.29
CA VAL A 98 16.84 -0.10 -3.77
C VAL A 98 18.15 0.52 -3.25
N VAL A 99 18.73 1.45 -4.00
CA VAL A 99 19.97 2.13 -3.60
C VAL A 99 19.75 2.95 -2.32
N ALA A 100 18.67 3.73 -2.25
CA ALA A 100 18.37 4.55 -1.09
C ALA A 100 18.13 3.72 0.19
N LEU A 101 17.42 2.59 0.07
CA LEU A 101 17.24 1.66 1.19
C LEU A 101 18.57 1.05 1.64
N HIS A 102 19.41 0.61 0.69
CA HIS A 102 20.74 0.08 0.99
C HIS A 102 21.62 1.13 1.69
N ASP A 103 21.65 2.37 1.20
CA ASP A 103 22.45 3.45 1.76
C ASP A 103 21.96 3.89 3.15
N ALA A 104 20.66 3.71 3.43
CA ALA A 104 20.08 3.87 4.77
C ALA A 104 20.39 2.69 5.71
N GLY A 105 21.15 1.68 5.27
CA GLY A 105 21.48 0.47 6.03
C GLY A 105 20.28 -0.46 6.23
N ILE A 106 19.28 -0.41 5.35
CA ILE A 106 18.11 -1.29 5.35
C ILE A 106 18.40 -2.51 4.46
N PRO A 107 18.27 -3.74 4.98
CA PRO A 107 18.40 -4.94 4.16
C PRO A 107 17.33 -4.96 3.07
N VAL A 108 17.73 -4.92 1.81
CA VAL A 108 16.82 -4.85 0.67
C VAL A 108 17.31 -5.73 -0.47
N VAL A 109 16.37 -6.30 -1.21
CA VAL A 109 16.64 -7.04 -2.46
C VAL A 109 15.78 -6.48 -3.59
N GLY A 110 16.39 -6.35 -4.77
CA GLY A 110 15.67 -6.15 -6.01
C GLY A 110 15.28 -7.51 -6.60
N VAL A 111 13.99 -7.67 -6.94
CA VAL A 111 13.43 -8.94 -7.41
C VAL A 111 12.97 -8.81 -8.86
N SER A 112 13.46 -9.70 -9.71
CA SER A 112 13.01 -9.83 -11.10
C SER A 112 12.44 -11.24 -11.35
N PHE A 113 11.78 -11.44 -12.48
CA PHE A 113 11.10 -12.69 -12.79
C PHE A 113 11.26 -13.09 -14.26
N GLY A 114 11.76 -14.29 -14.50
CA GLY A 114 11.64 -14.98 -15.80
C GLY A 114 12.58 -14.52 -16.92
N ALA A 115 13.19 -13.34 -16.88
CA ALA A 115 14.06 -12.83 -17.92
C ALA A 115 15.47 -12.53 -17.41
N ASN A 116 16.49 -12.65 -18.30
CA ASN A 116 17.87 -12.28 -17.96
C ASN A 116 18.07 -10.77 -17.83
N ASP A 117 17.28 -9.99 -18.59
CA ASP A 117 17.21 -8.53 -18.48
C ASP A 117 15.94 -8.15 -17.70
N PRO A 118 16.07 -7.48 -16.55
CA PRO A 118 14.91 -7.01 -15.81
C PRO A 118 13.94 -6.15 -16.63
N GLY A 119 14.45 -5.36 -17.57
CA GLY A 119 13.62 -4.52 -18.45
C GLY A 119 12.73 -5.33 -19.42
N ALA A 120 13.04 -6.59 -19.67
CA ALA A 120 12.25 -7.51 -20.47
C ALA A 120 11.37 -8.46 -19.65
N ALA A 121 11.43 -8.36 -18.31
CA ALA A 121 10.67 -9.21 -17.40
C ALA A 121 9.26 -8.67 -17.17
N THR A 122 8.28 -9.57 -17.04
CA THR A 122 6.97 -9.29 -16.45
C THR A 122 6.89 -10.01 -15.11
N ALA A 123 6.79 -9.25 -14.02
CA ALA A 123 6.64 -9.81 -12.70
C ALA A 123 5.15 -9.95 -12.33
N PRO A 124 4.77 -10.95 -11.52
CA PRO A 124 3.41 -11.05 -11.03
C PRO A 124 3.05 -9.84 -10.13
N MET A 125 1.82 -9.37 -10.27
CA MET A 125 1.20 -8.37 -9.43
C MET A 125 0.02 -9.00 -8.69
N ASP A 126 0.06 -9.00 -7.37
CA ASP A 126 -1.02 -9.52 -6.56
C ASP A 126 -2.13 -8.47 -6.31
N TRP A 127 -3.19 -8.89 -5.62
CA TRP A 127 -4.32 -8.01 -5.27
C TRP A 127 -3.91 -6.81 -4.41
N GLY A 128 -2.87 -6.97 -3.55
CA GLY A 128 -2.39 -5.91 -2.69
C GLY A 128 -1.80 -4.71 -3.46
N ALA A 129 -1.26 -4.95 -4.66
CA ALA A 129 -0.84 -3.88 -5.56
C ALA A 129 -1.93 -3.55 -6.60
N LEU A 130 -2.61 -4.56 -7.14
CA LEU A 130 -3.58 -4.40 -8.21
C LEU A 130 -4.75 -3.50 -7.80
N ILE A 131 -5.38 -3.76 -6.65
CA ILE A 131 -6.60 -3.05 -6.25
C ILE A 131 -6.36 -1.55 -6.04
N PRO A 132 -5.33 -1.08 -5.30
CA PRO A 132 -5.05 0.35 -5.26
C PRO A 132 -4.71 0.95 -6.63
N LEU A 133 -3.94 0.25 -7.47
CA LEU A 133 -3.60 0.72 -8.81
C LEU A 133 -4.80 0.71 -9.76
N TRP A 134 -5.78 -0.18 -9.58
CA TRP A 134 -7.03 -0.18 -10.34
C TRP A 134 -7.75 1.15 -10.29
N VAL A 135 -7.67 1.83 -9.16
CA VAL A 135 -8.30 3.13 -8.94
C VAL A 135 -7.33 4.29 -9.18
N MET A 136 -6.03 4.10 -8.89
CA MET A 136 -5.01 5.15 -8.88
C MET A 136 -3.90 4.85 -9.90
N GLY A 137 -4.12 5.21 -11.17
CA GLY A 137 -3.11 5.26 -12.21
C GLY A 137 -2.98 4.05 -13.13
N GLY A 138 -3.35 2.83 -12.69
CA GLY A 138 -3.19 1.62 -13.52
C GLY A 138 -4.06 1.59 -14.77
N ARG A 139 -5.17 2.34 -14.79
CA ARG A 139 -6.08 2.48 -15.95
C ARG A 139 -6.00 3.84 -16.63
N SER A 140 -5.04 4.68 -16.25
CA SER A 140 -4.82 5.99 -16.91
C SER A 140 -4.31 5.83 -18.33
N GLU A 141 -4.56 6.83 -19.18
CA GLU A 141 -4.03 6.87 -20.55
C GLU A 141 -3.25 8.19 -20.78
N PRO A 142 -1.91 8.12 -20.91
CA PRO A 142 -1.07 6.92 -20.80
C PRO A 142 -1.06 6.35 -19.37
N GLN A 143 -0.80 5.04 -19.24
CA GLN A 143 -0.67 4.41 -17.93
C GLN A 143 0.46 5.05 -17.11
N ILE A 144 0.23 5.20 -15.82
CA ILE A 144 1.22 5.73 -14.88
C ILE A 144 2.08 4.55 -14.39
N PRO A 145 3.41 4.57 -14.62
CA PRO A 145 4.29 3.49 -14.19
C PRO A 145 4.25 3.28 -12.67
N ALA A 146 4.34 2.02 -12.24
CA ALA A 146 4.34 1.66 -10.83
C ALA A 146 5.70 1.13 -10.36
N VAL A 147 6.00 1.29 -9.08
CA VAL A 147 7.05 0.61 -8.34
C VAL A 147 6.39 -0.11 -7.17
N ILE A 148 6.64 -1.41 -7.02
CA ILE A 148 6.07 -2.20 -5.92
C ILE A 148 7.20 -2.50 -4.93
N ALA A 149 6.95 -2.16 -3.65
CA ALA A 149 7.85 -2.43 -2.54
C ALA A 149 7.11 -3.13 -1.40
N SER A 150 7.71 -4.19 -0.87
CA SER A 150 7.16 -4.98 0.23
C SER A 150 8.02 -4.86 1.49
N PRO A 151 7.39 -4.69 2.68
CA PRO A 151 8.10 -4.65 3.95
C PRO A 151 8.68 -6.02 4.34
N ALA A 152 9.65 -6.02 5.23
CA ALA A 152 10.15 -7.21 5.90
C ALA A 152 9.54 -7.29 7.31
N ARG A 153 8.49 -8.11 7.47
CA ARG A 153 7.67 -8.15 8.70
C ARG A 153 8.45 -8.60 9.96
N ASP A 154 9.56 -9.29 9.76
CA ASP A 154 10.46 -9.80 10.82
C ASP A 154 11.58 -8.82 11.20
N ARG A 155 11.61 -7.62 10.59
CA ARG A 155 12.59 -6.59 10.90
C ARG A 155 12.08 -5.61 11.96
N PRO A 156 12.99 -4.92 12.69
CA PRO A 156 12.64 -3.89 13.68
C PRO A 156 11.70 -2.81 13.11
N LEU A 157 10.75 -2.33 13.91
CA LEU A 157 9.73 -1.37 13.47
C LEU A 157 10.32 -0.02 13.05
N ASP A 158 11.40 0.43 13.70
CA ASP A 158 12.09 1.66 13.33
C ASP A 158 12.74 1.58 11.95
N GLU A 159 13.11 0.38 11.48
CA GLU A 159 13.61 0.19 10.12
C GLU A 159 12.54 0.47 9.08
N HIS A 160 11.27 0.18 9.34
CA HIS A 160 10.16 0.52 8.45
C HIS A 160 9.99 2.02 8.32
N VAL A 161 10.09 2.76 9.42
CA VAL A 161 10.05 4.24 9.39
C VAL A 161 11.23 4.78 8.59
N ARG A 162 12.45 4.28 8.84
CA ARG A 162 13.65 4.69 8.07
C ARG A 162 13.55 4.30 6.60
N ALA A 163 12.98 3.13 6.29
CA ALA A 163 12.74 2.70 4.91
C ALA A 163 11.77 3.65 4.19
N GLY A 164 10.70 4.05 4.84
CA GLY A 164 9.78 5.04 4.29
C GLY A 164 10.45 6.39 4.02
N ALA A 165 11.28 6.88 4.94
CA ALA A 165 12.04 8.12 4.75
C ALA A 165 13.01 8.02 3.56
N ALA A 166 13.75 6.90 3.43
CA ALA A 166 14.66 6.66 2.31
C ALA A 166 13.92 6.59 0.96
N ILE A 167 12.74 5.96 0.92
CA ILE A 167 11.89 5.94 -0.28
C ILE A 167 11.45 7.35 -0.68
N ALA A 168 11.07 8.19 0.29
CA ALA A 168 10.70 9.57 0.02
C ALA A 168 11.89 10.41 -0.47
N GLU A 169 13.10 10.19 0.05
CA GLU A 169 14.33 10.83 -0.43
C GLU A 169 14.64 10.41 -1.88
N ALA A 170 14.53 9.11 -2.21
CA ALA A 170 14.68 8.64 -3.58
C ALA A 170 13.65 9.28 -4.51
N ALA A 171 12.38 9.32 -4.11
CA ALA A 171 11.32 9.99 -4.86
C ALA A 171 11.62 11.49 -5.06
N ASP A 172 12.13 12.20 -4.06
CA ASP A 172 12.48 13.62 -4.15
C ASP A 172 13.68 13.86 -5.09
N ALA A 173 14.57 12.89 -5.27
CA ALA A 173 15.77 13.02 -6.12
C ALA A 173 15.49 12.87 -7.63
N VAL A 174 14.45 12.14 -8.03
CA VAL A 174 14.24 11.81 -9.46
C VAL A 174 13.64 12.95 -10.30
N GLY A 175 13.17 14.03 -9.67
CA GLY A 175 12.59 15.18 -10.37
C GLY A 175 11.22 14.95 -11.02
N LYS A 176 10.58 13.78 -10.80
CA LYS A 176 9.23 13.43 -11.23
C LYS A 176 8.21 13.66 -10.12
N ARG A 177 6.95 13.81 -10.48
CA ARG A 177 5.82 13.86 -9.54
C ARG A 177 5.46 12.42 -9.14
N ILE A 178 5.65 12.07 -7.87
CA ILE A 178 5.48 10.68 -7.39
C ILE A 178 4.28 10.62 -6.44
N ALA A 179 3.41 9.61 -6.62
CA ALA A 179 2.42 9.21 -5.64
C ALA A 179 2.96 8.05 -4.78
N LEU A 180 2.59 8.02 -3.49
CA LEU A 180 2.91 6.93 -2.56
C LEU A 180 1.61 6.35 -2.01
N ILE A 181 1.41 5.04 -2.15
CA ILE A 181 0.23 4.35 -1.66
C ILE A 181 0.66 3.30 -0.63
N ALA A 182 0.18 3.41 0.59
CA ALA A 182 0.20 2.32 1.55
C ALA A 182 -1.04 1.45 1.33
N SER A 183 -0.83 0.30 0.72
CA SER A 183 -1.87 -0.71 0.51
C SER A 183 -2.11 -1.47 1.81
N ALA A 184 -3.29 -1.34 2.42
CA ALA A 184 -3.48 -1.68 3.82
C ALA A 184 -4.92 -2.10 4.14
N ASP A 185 -5.13 -3.40 4.35
CA ASP A 185 -6.26 -3.91 5.11
C ASP A 185 -5.87 -4.05 6.59
N HIS A 186 -6.81 -3.86 7.50
CA HIS A 186 -6.50 -3.74 8.93
C HIS A 186 -6.65 -5.07 9.68
N GLY A 187 -7.33 -5.11 10.81
CA GLY A 187 -7.54 -6.34 11.56
C GLY A 187 -8.35 -7.38 10.76
N HIS A 188 -7.98 -8.66 10.83
CA HIS A 188 -8.60 -9.71 10.02
C HIS A 188 -9.35 -10.76 10.85
N ALA A 189 -9.55 -10.54 12.15
CA ALA A 189 -10.29 -11.45 13.02
C ALA A 189 -11.61 -10.82 13.51
N HIS A 190 -12.41 -10.22 12.61
CA HIS A 190 -13.70 -9.63 12.94
C HIS A 190 -14.87 -10.61 12.87
N ASP A 191 -14.74 -11.75 12.19
CA ASP A 191 -15.81 -12.68 11.92
C ASP A 191 -15.43 -14.10 12.39
N PRO A 192 -16.21 -14.74 13.30
CA PRO A 192 -15.94 -16.11 13.75
C PRO A 192 -16.01 -17.14 12.61
N GLU A 193 -16.76 -16.87 11.55
CA GLU A 193 -16.85 -17.70 10.35
C GLU A 193 -15.76 -17.39 9.32
N GLY A 194 -14.97 -16.33 9.56
CA GLY A 194 -13.89 -15.91 8.68
C GLY A 194 -12.63 -16.80 8.81
N PRO A 195 -11.66 -16.65 7.91
CA PRO A 195 -10.49 -17.51 7.82
C PRO A 195 -9.56 -17.43 9.05
N TYR A 196 -9.64 -16.35 9.84
CA TYR A 196 -8.83 -16.12 11.04
C TYR A 196 -9.63 -16.22 12.33
N GLY A 197 -10.96 -16.52 12.26
CA GLY A 197 -11.86 -16.53 13.40
C GLY A 197 -12.12 -15.14 13.98
N PHE A 198 -12.53 -15.11 15.25
CA PHE A 198 -12.85 -13.86 15.95
C PHE A 198 -11.90 -13.56 17.10
N ASP A 199 -11.32 -12.37 17.08
CA ASP A 199 -10.60 -11.81 18.23
C ASP A 199 -10.97 -10.32 18.40
N THR A 200 -11.27 -9.93 19.63
CA THR A 200 -11.57 -8.52 19.96
C THR A 200 -10.39 -7.57 19.69
N ALA A 201 -9.20 -8.10 19.53
CA ALA A 201 -8.00 -7.33 19.16
C ALA A 201 -8.15 -6.66 17.80
N SER A 202 -8.80 -7.31 16.82
CA SER A 202 -9.02 -6.71 15.49
C SER A 202 -9.77 -5.39 15.58
N LYS A 203 -10.92 -5.40 16.26
CA LYS A 203 -11.68 -4.15 16.43
C LYS A 203 -10.92 -3.08 17.20
N LYS A 204 -10.20 -3.46 18.25
CA LYS A 204 -9.40 -2.51 19.04
C LYS A 204 -8.24 -1.93 18.23
N TYR A 205 -7.60 -2.74 17.41
CA TYR A 205 -6.55 -2.32 16.49
C TYR A 205 -7.12 -1.30 15.50
N ASP A 206 -8.22 -1.63 14.84
CA ASP A 206 -8.84 -0.78 13.85
C ASP A 206 -9.32 0.56 14.46
N ASP A 207 -10.00 0.52 15.61
CA ASP A 207 -10.44 1.72 16.33
C ASP A 207 -9.24 2.63 16.63
N ARG A 208 -8.12 2.04 17.08
CA ARG A 208 -6.91 2.80 17.39
C ARG A 208 -6.24 3.36 16.13
N VAL A 209 -6.14 2.59 15.05
CA VAL A 209 -5.61 3.08 13.77
C VAL A 209 -6.45 4.22 13.22
N VAL A 210 -7.78 4.10 13.23
CA VAL A 210 -8.70 5.19 12.84
C VAL A 210 -8.45 6.46 13.66
N GLU A 211 -8.24 6.32 14.98
CA GLU A 211 -7.91 7.45 15.86
C GLU A 211 -6.58 8.11 15.47
N LEU A 212 -5.54 7.28 15.19
CA LEU A 212 -4.21 7.77 14.80
C LEU A 212 -4.23 8.49 13.45
N VAL A 213 -4.95 7.95 12.46
CA VAL A 213 -5.08 8.58 11.14
C VAL A 213 -5.81 9.92 11.27
N ARG A 214 -6.94 9.97 12.00
CA ARG A 214 -7.70 11.22 12.24
C ARG A 214 -6.91 12.26 13.02
N GLY A 215 -6.05 11.80 13.93
CA GLY A 215 -5.23 12.67 14.76
C GLY A 215 -3.88 13.04 14.15
N GLU A 216 -3.56 12.57 12.94
CA GLU A 216 -2.25 12.75 12.28
C GLU A 216 -1.08 12.21 13.14
N ARG A 217 -1.30 11.09 13.85
CA ARG A 217 -0.39 10.51 14.84
C ARG A 217 0.11 9.12 14.46
N LEU A 218 0.36 8.86 13.17
CA LEU A 218 0.82 7.54 12.68
C LEU A 218 2.09 7.04 13.39
N GLY A 219 2.93 7.93 13.91
CA GLY A 219 4.13 7.55 14.65
C GLY A 219 3.86 6.75 15.92
N GLU A 220 2.66 6.87 16.53
CA GLU A 220 2.28 6.09 17.70
C GLU A 220 2.01 4.60 17.38
N LEU A 221 2.03 4.19 16.13
CA LEU A 221 2.07 2.78 15.74
C LEU A 221 3.32 2.08 16.29
N LEU A 222 4.43 2.79 16.48
CA LEU A 222 5.64 2.25 17.10
C LEU A 222 5.45 1.77 18.56
N ASP A 223 4.42 2.26 19.24
CA ASP A 223 4.09 1.90 20.62
C ASP A 223 3.19 0.66 20.71
N PHE A 224 2.78 0.06 19.59
CA PHE A 224 1.92 -1.12 19.59
C PHE A 224 2.69 -2.36 20.03
N ASP A 225 2.09 -3.13 20.95
CA ASP A 225 2.61 -4.43 21.34
C ASP A 225 2.53 -5.41 20.14
N PRO A 226 3.65 -6.04 19.75
CA PRO A 226 3.63 -7.04 18.68
C PRO A 226 2.62 -8.17 18.87
N ALA A 227 2.38 -8.60 20.12
CA ALA A 227 1.37 -9.61 20.42
C ALA A 227 -0.06 -9.10 20.16
N PHE A 228 -0.31 -7.81 20.35
CA PHE A 228 -1.59 -7.19 20.01
C PHE A 228 -1.79 -7.12 18.50
N VAL A 229 -0.75 -6.74 17.73
CA VAL A 229 -0.79 -6.71 16.26
C VAL A 229 -1.04 -8.10 15.69
N GLU A 230 -0.37 -9.13 16.23
CA GLU A 230 -0.56 -10.52 15.83
C GLU A 230 -1.97 -11.04 16.19
N ALA A 231 -2.49 -10.75 17.37
CA ALA A 231 -3.84 -11.13 17.77
C ALA A 231 -4.92 -10.47 16.89
N ALA A 232 -4.69 -9.23 16.45
CA ALA A 232 -5.56 -8.52 15.53
C ALA A 232 -5.48 -9.08 14.10
N LYS A 233 -4.50 -9.92 13.78
CA LYS A 233 -4.20 -10.36 12.41
C LYS A 233 -4.07 -9.17 11.47
N ALA A 234 -3.40 -8.12 11.96
CA ALA A 234 -3.29 -6.86 11.22
C ALA A 234 -2.36 -6.99 10.02
N ASP A 235 -2.82 -6.53 8.86
CA ASP A 235 -2.06 -6.55 7.62
C ASP A 235 -1.57 -5.17 7.17
N SER A 236 -1.97 -4.10 7.87
CA SER A 236 -1.64 -2.71 7.56
C SER A 236 -0.37 -2.19 8.23
N PHE A 237 0.13 -2.85 9.23
CA PHE A 237 1.02 -2.28 10.24
C PHE A 237 2.36 -1.76 9.68
N TRP A 238 3.07 -2.59 8.94
CA TRP A 238 4.43 -2.31 8.45
C TRP A 238 4.46 -1.22 7.38
N GLN A 239 3.58 -1.30 6.36
CA GLN A 239 3.51 -0.30 5.30
C GLN A 239 2.97 1.05 5.80
N MET A 240 2.17 1.07 6.86
CA MET A 240 1.77 2.33 7.50
C MET A 240 2.92 2.98 8.29
N LEU A 241 3.82 2.20 8.89
CA LEU A 241 5.06 2.71 9.46
C LEU A 241 5.98 3.29 8.37
N MET A 242 6.07 2.62 7.21
CA MET A 242 6.80 3.16 6.06
C MET A 242 6.16 4.46 5.56
N LEU A 243 4.83 4.51 5.46
CA LEU A 243 4.11 5.75 5.11
C LEU A 243 4.43 6.87 6.11
N HIS A 244 4.38 6.59 7.41
CA HIS A 244 4.74 7.58 8.45
C HIS A 244 6.14 8.15 8.20
N GLY A 245 7.13 7.29 7.94
CA GLY A 245 8.50 7.70 7.63
C GLY A 245 8.59 8.59 6.39
N ALA A 246 7.86 8.23 5.35
CA ALA A 246 7.84 8.99 4.09
C ALA A 246 7.18 10.37 4.23
N LEU A 247 6.13 10.47 5.03
CA LEU A 247 5.44 11.75 5.28
C LEU A 247 6.31 12.75 6.05
N GLY A 248 7.12 12.28 7.02
CA GLY A 248 8.08 13.11 7.75
C GLY A 248 7.49 14.35 8.43
N GLY A 249 6.21 14.32 8.81
CA GLY A 249 5.51 15.42 9.50
C GLY A 249 5.20 16.65 8.65
N ARG A 250 5.40 16.59 7.34
CA ARG A 250 5.19 17.70 6.38
C ARG A 250 3.88 17.59 5.59
N TRP A 251 2.98 16.75 6.02
CA TRP A 251 1.76 16.39 5.32
C TRP A 251 0.56 16.55 6.24
N ARG A 252 -0.56 16.93 5.65
CA ARG A 252 -1.86 16.95 6.29
C ARG A 252 -2.64 15.71 5.85
N GLY A 253 -3.13 14.95 6.83
CA GLY A 253 -3.97 13.79 6.63
C GLY A 253 -5.47 14.13 6.59
N ASP A 254 -6.19 13.47 5.69
CA ASP A 254 -7.64 13.50 5.63
C ASP A 254 -8.17 12.06 5.70
N PHE A 255 -8.88 11.74 6.79
CA PHE A 255 -9.57 10.47 6.96
C PHE A 255 -10.84 10.46 6.12
N LEU A 256 -10.95 9.52 5.18
CA LEU A 256 -12.09 9.43 4.26
C LEU A 256 -13.14 8.43 4.74
N SER A 257 -12.76 7.20 5.05
CA SER A 257 -13.70 6.17 5.51
C SER A 257 -13.01 5.08 6.33
N TYR A 258 -13.84 4.36 7.10
CA TYR A 258 -13.53 3.05 7.67
C TYR A 258 -14.78 2.20 7.69
N GLU A 259 -14.69 0.96 7.22
CA GLU A 259 -15.72 -0.08 7.29
C GLU A 259 -15.09 -1.46 7.52
N ALA A 260 -15.79 -2.35 8.19
CA ALA A 260 -15.41 -3.76 8.38
C ALA A 260 -16.66 -4.65 8.18
N PRO A 261 -17.13 -4.80 6.93
CA PRO A 261 -18.36 -5.52 6.64
C PRO A 261 -18.22 -7.05 6.70
N THR A 262 -16.99 -7.54 6.70
CA THR A 262 -16.63 -8.96 6.76
C THR A 262 -15.58 -9.20 7.84
N TYR A 263 -14.67 -10.13 7.59
CA TYR A 263 -13.65 -10.51 8.57
C TYR A 263 -12.47 -9.50 8.67
N PHE A 264 -12.39 -8.48 7.80
CA PHE A 264 -11.28 -7.50 7.80
C PHE A 264 -11.77 -6.06 7.73
N GLY A 265 -10.94 -5.14 8.27
CA GLY A 265 -11.19 -3.71 8.26
C GLY A 265 -10.57 -3.01 7.05
N MET A 266 -11.30 -2.07 6.46
CA MET A 266 -10.89 -1.25 5.32
C MET A 266 -10.91 0.23 5.68
N LEU A 267 -9.78 0.92 5.56
CA LEU A 267 -9.63 2.35 5.81
C LEU A 267 -9.11 3.06 4.58
N CYS A 268 -9.72 4.18 4.23
CA CYS A 268 -9.21 5.10 3.22
C CYS A 268 -8.76 6.42 3.87
N GLY A 269 -7.55 6.86 3.53
CA GLY A 269 -7.01 8.14 3.96
C GLY A 269 -6.15 8.78 2.86
N ALA A 270 -6.25 10.09 2.70
CA ALA A 270 -5.44 10.86 1.77
C ALA A 270 -4.50 11.79 2.52
N TYR A 271 -3.33 12.05 1.94
CA TYR A 271 -2.35 12.99 2.48
C TYR A 271 -1.91 13.97 1.41
N GLU A 272 -1.95 15.23 1.76
CA GLU A 272 -1.53 16.36 0.91
C GLU A 272 -0.44 17.14 1.65
N ARG A 273 0.48 17.75 0.90
CA ARG A 273 1.54 18.55 1.53
C ARG A 273 0.95 19.75 2.26
N SER A 274 1.42 19.97 3.49
CA SER A 274 1.17 21.23 4.21
C SER A 274 1.86 22.38 3.47
N GLU A 275 1.16 23.47 3.27
CA GLU A 275 1.71 24.70 2.67
C GLU A 275 2.78 25.33 3.55
#